data_8ca0f83b76cda25ecff4effb283981d5
#
_entry.id   8ca0f83b76cda25ecff4effb283981d5
#
_cell.length_a   1.000
_cell.length_b   1.000
_cell.length_c   1.000
_cell.angle_alpha   90.00
_cell.angle_beta   90.00
_cell.angle_gamma   90.00
#
_symmetry.space_group_name_H-M   'P 1'
#
loop_
_entity.id
_entity.type
_entity.pdbx_description
1 polymer ?
#
loop_
_entity_poly.entity_id
_entity_poly.type
_entity_poly.pdbx_seq_one_letter_code
_entity_poly.pdbx_strand_id
1 'polypeptide(L)'
;MKNQDLKTKNKKHPFLRALAAVLCTLVVFVGAVLLLMTHNWKDTYKDYDTTNHNITEYGTTLVSAHRSGAGIFPENTMMAFENCINSETFRTDVFEFDLHITADDVLIILHDSTLDRTTDAVEYFGQEGIRPENYTYEELRALNFGENFKNKDGEKPYAGLRGDEVPDSLRVSSLEDVLDYLESNGSFEYIIEIKNSGELGEKAADKLYETLKSKDMLCRVVVGTFNANVTKYMDEKYPDMHRSASILEVAGFYFNSLLGRDKNEGAYKFSALQIPMGAAIIDLATARLVNYAHRHDIAVQYWTINNVDDMQLLKDIGADCIMSDIPDTAYDVLYA
;
A
#
# COMPACT_ATOMS: atom_id res chain seq x y z
N MET A 1 -22.47 81.32 28.11
CA MET A 1 -21.54 80.19 27.96
C MET A 1 -22.35 79.00 27.50
N LYS A 2 -22.24 78.64 26.21
CA LYS A 2 -22.92 77.47 25.61
C LYS A 2 -21.93 76.27 25.55
N ASN A 3 -22.26 75.23 26.34
CA ASN A 3 -21.56 73.91 26.25
C ASN A 3 -21.91 73.27 24.91
N GLN A 4 -20.91 73.03 24.06
CA GLN A 4 -21.02 72.20 22.85
C GLN A 4 -20.65 70.78 23.27
N ASP A 5 -21.66 69.91 23.32
CA ASP A 5 -21.50 68.48 23.43
C ASP A 5 -20.86 67.87 22.10
N LEU A 6 -19.62 67.53 22.18
CA LEU A 6 -18.94 66.78 21.11
C LEU A 6 -19.40 65.30 21.14
N LYS A 7 -20.47 64.98 20.41
CA LYS A 7 -20.83 63.60 20.10
C LYS A 7 -19.87 63.06 19.06
N THR A 8 -18.84 62.32 19.47
CA THR A 8 -18.02 61.49 18.60
C THR A 8 -18.87 60.37 18.01
N LYS A 9 -19.25 60.49 16.71
CA LYS A 9 -19.87 59.42 15.95
C LYS A 9 -18.82 58.33 15.73
N ASN A 10 -18.95 57.22 16.45
CA ASN A 10 -18.20 55.99 16.20
C ASN A 10 -18.54 55.49 14.77
N LYS A 11 -17.69 55.76 13.80
CA LYS A 11 -17.81 55.20 12.45
C LYS A 11 -17.67 53.69 12.54
N LYS A 12 -18.79 53.00 12.50
CA LYS A 12 -18.82 51.54 12.35
C LYS A 12 -18.19 51.20 10.99
N HIS A 13 -17.07 50.48 10.98
CA HIS A 13 -16.43 49.99 9.78
C HIS A 13 -17.14 48.69 9.34
N PRO A 14 -18.11 48.74 8.42
CA PRO A 14 -18.90 47.56 8.02
C PRO A 14 -18.05 46.50 7.36
N PHE A 15 -17.01 46.90 6.61
CA PHE A 15 -16.06 46.02 5.97
C PHE A 15 -15.25 45.18 6.98
N LEU A 16 -14.72 45.81 8.05
CA LEU A 16 -13.99 45.08 9.10
C LEU A 16 -14.88 44.09 9.86
N ARG A 17 -16.17 44.41 10.03
CA ARG A 17 -17.12 43.47 10.64
C ARG A 17 -17.45 42.31 9.74
N ALA A 18 -17.61 42.53 8.42
CA ALA A 18 -17.83 41.46 7.44
C ALA A 18 -16.60 40.54 7.35
N LEU A 19 -15.39 41.13 7.31
CA LEU A 19 -14.15 40.35 7.29
C LEU A 19 -13.98 39.52 8.58
N ALA A 20 -14.25 40.11 9.73
CA ALA A 20 -14.20 39.39 11.02
C ALA A 20 -15.24 38.24 11.06
N ALA A 21 -16.45 38.45 10.53
CA ALA A 21 -17.47 37.42 10.48
C ALA A 21 -17.02 36.25 9.56
N VAL A 22 -16.45 36.54 8.38
CA VAL A 22 -15.90 35.50 7.44
C VAL A 22 -14.78 34.73 8.12
N LEU A 23 -13.83 35.42 8.79
CA LEU A 23 -12.74 34.77 9.51
C LEU A 23 -13.26 33.90 10.66
N CYS A 24 -14.20 34.36 11.44
CA CYS A 24 -14.83 33.55 12.50
C CYS A 24 -15.53 32.33 11.94
N THR A 25 -16.28 32.46 10.84
CA THR A 25 -16.94 31.33 10.20
C THR A 25 -15.91 30.32 9.68
N LEU A 26 -14.82 30.79 9.11
CA LEU A 26 -13.73 29.92 8.64
C LEU A 26 -13.07 29.18 9.81
N VAL A 27 -12.79 29.87 10.91
CA VAL A 27 -12.20 29.23 12.12
C VAL A 27 -13.15 28.19 12.72
N VAL A 28 -14.45 28.50 12.81
CA VAL A 28 -15.46 27.56 13.32
C VAL A 28 -15.57 26.37 12.37
N PHE A 29 -15.56 26.59 11.06
CA PHE A 29 -15.61 25.51 10.06
C PHE A 29 -14.37 24.61 10.14
N VAL A 30 -13.17 25.20 10.18
CA VAL A 30 -11.91 24.46 10.34
C VAL A 30 -11.90 23.70 11.66
N GLY A 31 -12.32 24.34 12.76
CA GLY A 31 -12.42 23.71 14.06
C GLY A 31 -13.40 22.53 14.07
N ALA A 32 -14.55 22.67 13.42
CA ALA A 32 -15.52 21.57 13.28
C ALA A 32 -14.96 20.40 12.43
N VAL A 33 -14.27 20.70 11.33
CA VAL A 33 -13.60 19.69 10.50
C VAL A 33 -12.52 18.97 11.31
N LEU A 34 -11.66 19.71 12.02
CA LEU A 34 -10.63 19.13 12.88
C LEU A 34 -11.24 18.25 13.98
N LEU A 35 -12.33 18.71 14.60
CA LEU A 35 -13.05 17.92 15.61
C LEU A 35 -13.61 16.62 15.04
N LEU A 36 -14.18 16.66 13.83
CA LEU A 36 -14.67 15.48 13.11
C LEU A 36 -13.53 14.52 12.75
N MET A 37 -12.36 15.04 12.39
CA MET A 37 -11.19 14.25 11.99
C MET A 37 -10.47 13.63 13.19
N THR A 38 -10.46 14.30 14.34
CA THR A 38 -9.74 13.84 15.54
C THR A 38 -10.66 13.17 16.58
N HIS A 39 -11.97 13.26 16.40
CA HIS A 39 -12.91 12.60 17.31
C HIS A 39 -12.90 11.11 17.05
N ASN A 40 -12.44 10.36 18.07
CA ASN A 40 -12.44 8.90 18.04
C ASN A 40 -13.90 8.43 18.18
N TRP A 41 -14.58 8.30 17.01
CA TRP A 41 -15.92 7.76 16.98
C TRP A 41 -15.83 6.30 17.40
N LYS A 42 -16.46 5.94 18.51
CA LYS A 42 -16.58 4.57 18.98
C LYS A 42 -17.57 3.81 18.09
N ASP A 43 -17.33 3.80 16.79
CA ASP A 43 -18.05 2.94 15.89
C ASP A 43 -17.55 1.50 16.11
N THR A 44 -18.47 0.57 16.22
CA THR A 44 -18.17 -0.84 16.20
C THR A 44 -18.26 -1.33 14.75
N TYR A 45 -17.53 -2.40 14.44
CA TYR A 45 -17.66 -3.07 13.15
C TYR A 45 -19.09 -3.51 12.88
N LYS A 46 -19.49 -3.53 11.60
CA LYS A 46 -20.78 -4.01 11.10
C LYS A 46 -20.55 -4.90 9.89
N ASP A 47 -21.26 -6.00 9.85
CA ASP A 47 -21.29 -6.85 8.65
C ASP A 47 -22.12 -6.21 7.55
N TYR A 48 -21.66 -6.38 6.31
CA TYR A 48 -22.31 -5.96 5.09
C TYR A 48 -22.33 -7.12 4.09
N ASP A 49 -23.38 -7.21 3.30
CA ASP A 49 -23.38 -8.08 2.13
C ASP A 49 -22.41 -7.52 1.09
N THR A 50 -21.38 -8.30 0.74
CA THR A 50 -20.30 -7.90 -0.16
C THR A 50 -20.12 -8.92 -1.27
N THR A 51 -19.66 -8.46 -2.44
CA THR A 51 -19.31 -9.32 -3.58
C THR A 51 -17.79 -9.34 -3.82
N ASN A 52 -17.08 -8.43 -3.19
CA ASN A 52 -15.63 -8.33 -3.26
C ASN A 52 -14.97 -9.39 -2.37
N HIS A 53 -14.34 -10.39 -2.97
CA HIS A 53 -13.69 -11.50 -2.28
C HIS A 53 -12.47 -11.09 -1.43
N ASN A 54 -11.94 -9.87 -1.62
CA ASN A 54 -10.90 -9.32 -0.74
C ASN A 54 -11.44 -8.80 0.60
N ILE A 55 -12.78 -8.73 0.78
CA ILE A 55 -13.41 -8.43 2.06
C ILE A 55 -13.58 -9.73 2.83
N THR A 56 -13.05 -9.75 4.05
CA THR A 56 -13.08 -10.92 4.92
C THR A 56 -14.26 -10.90 5.88
N GLU A 57 -14.62 -12.07 6.41
CA GLU A 57 -15.57 -12.17 7.52
C GLU A 57 -14.98 -11.48 8.76
N TYR A 58 -15.85 -10.86 9.57
CA TYR A 58 -15.43 -10.20 10.80
C TYR A 58 -14.66 -11.13 11.73
N GLY A 59 -13.53 -10.63 12.22
CA GLY A 59 -12.62 -11.39 13.06
C GLY A 59 -11.59 -12.22 12.28
N THR A 60 -11.72 -12.27 10.96
CA THR A 60 -10.72 -12.83 10.06
C THR A 60 -9.97 -11.69 9.37
N THR A 61 -8.69 -11.52 9.70
CA THR A 61 -7.81 -10.57 9.03
C THR A 61 -6.67 -11.35 8.41
N LEU A 62 -6.44 -11.18 7.11
CA LEU A 62 -5.42 -11.93 6.38
C LEU A 62 -4.02 -11.40 6.68
N VAL A 63 -3.06 -12.31 6.74
CA VAL A 63 -1.64 -11.99 6.84
C VAL A 63 -1.06 -11.82 5.44
N SER A 64 -0.59 -10.60 5.14
CA SER A 64 0.20 -10.33 3.95
C SER A 64 1.68 -10.19 4.29
N ALA A 65 2.51 -11.00 3.64
CA ALA A 65 3.96 -10.88 3.73
C ALA A 65 4.43 -9.70 2.86
N HIS A 66 4.63 -8.52 3.49
CA HIS A 66 5.11 -7.31 2.83
C HIS A 66 6.52 -7.53 2.27
N ARG A 67 6.69 -7.36 0.95
CA ARG A 67 7.91 -7.72 0.21
C ARG A 67 8.39 -9.13 0.53
N SER A 68 7.45 -10.05 0.72
CA SER A 68 7.69 -11.45 1.12
C SER A 68 8.34 -11.60 2.50
N GLY A 69 8.08 -10.69 3.46
CA GLY A 69 8.60 -10.75 4.83
C GLY A 69 9.94 -10.07 5.00
N ALA A 70 10.07 -8.82 4.57
CA ALA A 70 11.28 -8.00 4.57
C ALA A 70 12.01 -7.89 5.91
N GLY A 71 11.33 -8.10 7.04
CA GLY A 71 11.94 -8.06 8.38
C GLY A 71 12.59 -9.37 8.82
N ILE A 72 12.31 -10.47 8.11
CA ILE A 72 12.80 -11.81 8.47
C ILE A 72 13.58 -12.49 7.33
N PHE A 73 13.38 -12.04 6.08
CA PHE A 73 14.07 -12.57 4.89
C PHE A 73 14.58 -11.44 4.00
N PRO A 74 15.55 -11.69 3.07
CA PRO A 74 15.92 -10.71 2.06
C PRO A 74 14.71 -10.34 1.19
N GLU A 75 14.24 -9.10 1.28
CA GLU A 75 13.01 -8.62 0.64
C GLU A 75 12.99 -8.90 -0.87
N ASN A 76 11.81 -9.27 -1.37
CA ASN A 76 11.57 -9.40 -2.81
C ASN A 76 12.51 -10.41 -3.52
N THR A 77 12.96 -11.46 -2.82
CA THR A 77 13.79 -12.54 -3.39
C THR A 77 13.03 -13.86 -3.41
N MET A 78 13.42 -14.77 -4.30
CA MET A 78 12.86 -16.13 -4.32
C MET A 78 13.07 -16.83 -2.98
N MET A 79 14.22 -16.60 -2.31
CA MET A 79 14.47 -17.12 -0.96
C MET A 79 13.40 -16.70 0.04
N ALA A 80 12.94 -15.44 -0.01
CA ALA A 80 11.88 -14.95 0.88
C ALA A 80 10.54 -15.65 0.60
N PHE A 81 10.16 -15.80 -0.66
CA PHE A 81 8.95 -16.56 -1.05
C PHE A 81 9.04 -18.02 -0.62
N GLU A 82 10.16 -18.69 -0.87
CA GLU A 82 10.41 -20.08 -0.46
C GLU A 82 10.27 -20.27 1.05
N ASN A 83 10.84 -19.36 1.83
CA ASN A 83 10.77 -19.43 3.28
C ASN A 83 9.36 -19.17 3.84
N CYS A 84 8.59 -18.25 3.23
CA CYS A 84 7.19 -18.05 3.59
C CYS A 84 6.33 -19.29 3.29
N ILE A 85 6.55 -19.93 2.12
CA ILE A 85 5.82 -21.15 1.73
C ILE A 85 6.18 -22.33 2.61
N ASN A 86 7.46 -22.53 2.91
CA ASN A 86 7.95 -23.69 3.66
C ASN A 86 7.93 -23.50 5.18
N SER A 87 7.38 -22.39 5.68
CA SER A 87 7.31 -22.16 7.12
C SER A 87 6.38 -23.18 7.80
N GLU A 88 6.89 -23.81 8.89
CA GLU A 88 6.12 -24.70 9.75
C GLU A 88 5.41 -23.93 10.89
N THR A 89 5.75 -22.67 11.10
CA THR A 89 5.31 -21.88 12.27
C THR A 89 4.26 -20.83 11.92
N PHE A 90 4.19 -20.37 10.69
CA PHE A 90 3.19 -19.42 10.24
C PHE A 90 2.74 -19.71 8.81
N ARG A 91 1.62 -19.13 8.43
CA ARG A 91 1.07 -19.18 7.08
C ARG A 91 0.96 -17.77 6.52
N THR A 92 1.27 -17.62 5.25
CA THR A 92 1.02 -16.41 4.47
C THR A 92 -0.27 -16.60 3.67
N ASP A 93 -1.22 -15.67 3.79
CA ASP A 93 -2.47 -15.70 3.03
C ASP A 93 -2.36 -14.88 1.75
N VAL A 94 -1.62 -13.75 1.81
CA VAL A 94 -1.44 -12.81 0.72
C VAL A 94 0.05 -12.53 0.53
N PHE A 95 0.54 -12.65 -0.70
CA PHE A 95 1.88 -12.19 -1.03
C PHE A 95 1.83 -10.78 -1.58
N GLU A 96 2.60 -9.88 -0.96
CA GLU A 96 2.79 -8.52 -1.44
C GLU A 96 4.21 -8.36 -1.96
N PHE A 97 4.35 -7.77 -3.15
CA PHE A 97 5.62 -7.46 -3.77
C PHE A 97 5.51 -6.37 -4.84
N ASP A 98 6.67 -5.84 -5.23
CA ASP A 98 6.80 -4.66 -6.06
C ASP A 98 7.42 -5.01 -7.42
N LEU A 99 7.01 -4.30 -8.47
CA LEU A 99 7.49 -4.52 -9.84
C LEU A 99 8.24 -3.33 -10.40
N HIS A 100 9.37 -3.63 -11.02
CA HIS A 100 10.05 -2.79 -11.99
C HIS A 100 10.21 -3.51 -13.33
N ILE A 101 10.40 -2.74 -14.42
CA ILE A 101 10.67 -3.28 -15.74
C ILE A 101 12.14 -3.06 -16.10
N THR A 102 12.77 -4.07 -16.71
CA THR A 102 14.17 -4.02 -17.19
C THR A 102 14.28 -3.41 -18.59
N ALA A 103 15.52 -3.19 -19.06
CA ALA A 103 15.79 -2.69 -20.42
C ALA A 103 15.28 -3.61 -21.54
N ASP A 104 15.22 -4.91 -21.28
CA ASP A 104 14.71 -5.94 -22.20
C ASP A 104 13.27 -6.37 -21.89
N ASP A 105 12.53 -5.49 -21.15
CA ASP A 105 11.11 -5.62 -20.91
C ASP A 105 10.69 -6.80 -20.04
N VAL A 106 11.54 -7.29 -19.16
CA VAL A 106 11.18 -8.28 -18.15
C VAL A 106 10.66 -7.58 -16.91
N LEU A 107 9.51 -8.00 -16.34
CA LEU A 107 9.05 -7.56 -15.04
C LEU A 107 9.83 -8.29 -13.96
N ILE A 108 10.52 -7.54 -13.11
CA ILE A 108 11.32 -8.05 -11.99
C ILE A 108 10.74 -7.61 -10.65
N ILE A 109 11.04 -8.37 -9.62
CA ILE A 109 10.58 -8.07 -8.26
C ILE A 109 11.61 -7.16 -7.58
N LEU A 110 11.23 -5.88 -7.33
CA LEU A 110 12.09 -4.87 -6.72
C LEU A 110 11.25 -3.70 -6.21
N HIS A 111 11.50 -3.21 -4.98
CA HIS A 111 10.78 -2.07 -4.43
C HIS A 111 11.33 -0.71 -4.85
N ASP A 112 12.62 -0.49 -4.66
CA ASP A 112 13.24 0.82 -4.85
C ASP A 112 13.43 1.13 -6.34
N SER A 113 13.49 2.42 -6.67
CA SER A 113 13.84 2.85 -8.03
C SER A 113 15.29 2.59 -8.42
N THR A 114 16.13 2.17 -7.47
CA THR A 114 17.53 1.77 -7.68
C THR A 114 17.83 0.48 -6.93
N LEU A 115 18.83 -0.24 -7.38
CA LEU A 115 19.31 -1.51 -6.79
C LEU A 115 20.22 -1.30 -5.58
N ASP A 116 20.60 -0.06 -5.29
CA ASP A 116 21.71 0.29 -4.38
C ASP A 116 21.48 -0.18 -2.93
N ARG A 117 20.25 -0.10 -2.42
CA ARG A 117 19.93 -0.39 -1.02
C ARG A 117 20.00 -1.87 -0.67
N THR A 118 19.51 -2.73 -1.53
CA THR A 118 19.32 -4.16 -1.22
C THR A 118 20.41 -5.05 -1.78
N THR A 119 21.13 -4.59 -2.80
CA THR A 119 22.09 -5.40 -3.56
C THR A 119 23.53 -4.92 -3.44
N ASP A 120 24.44 -5.63 -4.08
CA ASP A 120 25.84 -5.25 -4.29
C ASP A 120 26.07 -4.40 -5.55
N ALA A 121 25.01 -3.86 -6.15
CA ALA A 121 25.06 -3.15 -7.43
C ALA A 121 26.06 -2.00 -7.46
N VAL A 122 26.17 -1.22 -6.36
CA VAL A 122 27.11 -0.09 -6.28
C VAL A 122 28.56 -0.56 -6.40
N GLU A 123 28.91 -1.68 -5.75
CA GLU A 123 30.24 -2.28 -5.87
C GLU A 123 30.46 -2.89 -7.25
N TYR A 124 29.47 -3.64 -7.77
CA TYR A 124 29.55 -4.35 -9.03
C TYR A 124 29.70 -3.41 -10.23
N PHE A 125 28.92 -2.32 -10.28
CA PHE A 125 28.97 -1.36 -11.40
C PHE A 125 29.93 -0.19 -11.13
N GLY A 126 30.46 -0.02 -9.91
CA GLY A 126 31.38 1.05 -9.53
C GLY A 126 30.74 2.44 -9.48
N GLN A 127 29.43 2.53 -9.36
CA GLN A 127 28.67 3.80 -9.28
C GLN A 127 27.37 3.60 -8.51
N GLU A 128 26.81 4.68 -7.96
CA GLU A 128 25.49 4.72 -7.33
C GLU A 128 24.39 5.05 -8.36
N GLY A 129 23.11 4.85 -7.97
CA GLY A 129 21.95 5.18 -8.79
C GLY A 129 21.64 4.16 -9.88
N ILE A 130 21.94 2.90 -9.63
CA ILE A 130 21.72 1.79 -10.58
C ILE A 130 20.23 1.52 -10.72
N ARG A 131 19.67 1.88 -11.86
CA ARG A 131 18.24 1.74 -12.17
C ARG A 131 17.98 0.51 -13.01
N PRO A 132 16.99 -0.34 -12.66
CA PRO A 132 16.73 -1.61 -13.35
C PRO A 132 16.39 -1.43 -14.83
N GLU A 133 15.69 -0.36 -15.21
CA GLU A 133 15.31 -0.08 -16.60
C GLU A 133 16.48 0.22 -17.54
N ASN A 134 17.70 0.35 -17.03
CA ASN A 134 18.91 0.58 -17.81
C ASN A 134 19.70 -0.71 -18.11
N TYR A 135 19.29 -1.84 -17.54
CA TYR A 135 20.01 -3.12 -17.64
C TYR A 135 19.04 -4.22 -18.05
N THR A 136 19.56 -5.23 -18.73
CA THR A 136 18.82 -6.44 -19.05
C THR A 136 18.62 -7.32 -17.81
N TYR A 137 17.62 -8.18 -17.86
CA TYR A 137 17.37 -9.16 -16.79
C TYR A 137 18.61 -10.00 -16.49
N GLU A 138 19.31 -10.47 -17.53
CA GLU A 138 20.52 -11.30 -17.37
C GLU A 138 21.69 -10.54 -16.74
N GLU A 139 21.86 -9.25 -17.05
CA GLU A 139 22.88 -8.41 -16.38
C GLU A 139 22.58 -8.26 -14.89
N LEU A 140 21.29 -8.10 -14.53
CA LEU A 140 20.89 -7.97 -13.13
C LEU A 140 20.98 -9.29 -12.34
N ARG A 141 20.90 -10.44 -13.02
CA ARG A 141 21.11 -11.75 -12.38
C ARG A 141 22.52 -11.98 -11.86
N ALA A 142 23.50 -11.18 -12.27
CA ALA A 142 24.85 -11.22 -11.73
C ALA A 142 24.95 -10.71 -10.28
N LEU A 143 23.95 -9.95 -9.80
CA LEU A 143 23.96 -9.29 -8.51
C LEU A 143 23.49 -10.19 -7.36
N ASN A 144 23.97 -9.85 -6.14
CA ASN A 144 23.49 -10.42 -4.88
C ASN A 144 22.40 -9.55 -4.25
N PHE A 145 21.15 -10.00 -4.32
CA PHE A 145 19.99 -9.31 -3.73
C PHE A 145 19.85 -9.51 -2.22
N GLY A 146 20.71 -10.31 -1.61
CA GLY A 146 20.80 -10.49 -0.16
C GLY A 146 21.93 -9.68 0.51
N GLU A 147 22.74 -8.91 -0.24
CA GLU A 147 23.96 -8.24 0.24
C GLU A 147 23.73 -7.39 1.49
N ASN A 148 22.66 -6.63 1.51
CA ASN A 148 22.39 -5.67 2.56
C ASN A 148 21.32 -6.10 3.57
N PHE A 149 20.77 -7.31 3.42
CA PHE A 149 19.83 -7.87 4.39
C PHE A 149 20.49 -8.02 5.77
N LYS A 150 19.74 -7.66 6.81
CA LYS A 150 20.13 -7.84 8.21
C LYS A 150 19.12 -8.74 8.91
N ASN A 151 19.61 -9.83 9.52
CA ASN A 151 18.78 -10.67 10.37
C ASN A 151 18.39 -9.97 11.68
N LYS A 152 17.61 -10.64 12.54
CA LYS A 152 17.14 -10.11 13.84
C LYS A 152 18.30 -9.75 14.79
N ASP A 153 19.49 -10.34 14.62
CA ASP A 153 20.69 -10.08 15.40
C ASP A 153 21.55 -8.94 14.81
N GLY A 154 21.12 -8.37 13.68
CA GLY A 154 21.82 -7.30 12.94
C GLY A 154 22.96 -7.80 12.08
N GLU A 155 23.12 -9.11 11.92
CA GLU A 155 24.13 -9.71 11.06
C GLU A 155 23.71 -9.68 9.59
N LYS A 156 24.68 -9.65 8.68
CA LYS A 156 24.48 -9.71 7.22
C LYS A 156 24.93 -11.07 6.69
N PRO A 157 24.08 -12.12 6.78
CA PRO A 157 24.51 -13.49 6.48
C PRO A 157 24.88 -13.73 5.01
N TYR A 158 24.45 -12.88 4.11
CA TYR A 158 24.65 -13.01 2.66
C TYR A 158 25.61 -11.96 2.09
N ALA A 159 26.16 -11.08 2.92
CA ALA A 159 27.09 -10.06 2.48
C ALA A 159 28.40 -10.66 1.97
N GLY A 160 28.92 -10.10 0.87
CA GLY A 160 30.19 -10.50 0.29
C GLY A 160 30.12 -11.75 -0.61
N LEU A 161 28.97 -12.41 -0.73
CA LEU A 161 28.81 -13.49 -1.72
C LEU A 161 28.89 -12.91 -3.14
N ARG A 162 29.66 -13.56 -4.03
CA ARG A 162 29.89 -13.09 -5.40
C ARG A 162 29.90 -14.26 -6.39
N GLY A 163 29.49 -13.98 -7.63
CA GLY A 163 29.50 -14.97 -8.73
C GLY A 163 28.77 -16.24 -8.34
N ASP A 164 29.41 -17.39 -8.44
CA ASP A 164 28.80 -18.71 -8.17
C ASP A 164 28.50 -18.97 -6.67
N GLU A 165 29.00 -18.13 -5.77
CA GLU A 165 28.68 -18.20 -4.34
C GLU A 165 27.28 -17.63 -4.02
N VAL A 166 26.72 -16.79 -4.89
CA VAL A 166 25.36 -16.23 -4.71
C VAL A 166 24.35 -17.32 -5.05
N PRO A 167 23.54 -17.80 -4.09
CA PRO A 167 22.46 -18.74 -4.39
C PRO A 167 21.51 -18.17 -5.44
N ASP A 168 20.95 -19.03 -6.29
CA ASP A 168 20.01 -18.61 -7.33
C ASP A 168 18.78 -17.91 -6.75
N SER A 169 18.32 -18.34 -5.58
CA SER A 169 17.21 -17.74 -4.83
C SER A 169 17.50 -16.35 -4.26
N LEU A 170 18.75 -15.89 -4.27
CA LEU A 170 19.16 -14.51 -3.90
C LEU A 170 19.51 -13.64 -5.12
N ARG A 171 19.28 -14.13 -6.34
CA ARG A 171 19.34 -13.33 -7.57
C ARG A 171 17.99 -12.67 -7.85
N VAL A 172 18.01 -11.67 -8.73
CA VAL A 172 16.75 -11.06 -9.19
C VAL A 172 15.82 -12.14 -9.74
N SER A 173 14.54 -12.07 -9.39
CA SER A 173 13.50 -12.96 -9.90
C SER A 173 12.58 -12.21 -10.85
N SER A 174 12.13 -12.87 -11.91
CA SER A 174 11.07 -12.35 -12.75
C SER A 174 9.69 -12.57 -12.11
N LEU A 175 8.72 -11.75 -12.51
CA LEU A 175 7.32 -11.95 -12.11
C LEU A 175 6.82 -13.35 -12.47
N GLU A 176 7.16 -13.84 -13.66
CA GLU A 176 6.72 -15.14 -14.14
C GLU A 176 7.26 -16.28 -13.28
N ASP A 177 8.56 -16.26 -12.95
CA ASP A 177 9.19 -17.28 -12.10
C ASP A 177 8.57 -17.30 -10.69
N VAL A 178 8.30 -16.11 -10.11
CA VAL A 178 7.68 -15.99 -8.78
C VAL A 178 6.26 -16.52 -8.79
N LEU A 179 5.43 -16.10 -9.75
CA LEU A 179 4.05 -16.58 -9.83
C LEU A 179 3.99 -18.10 -10.12
N ASP A 180 4.86 -18.63 -10.99
CA ASP A 180 4.90 -20.07 -11.27
C ASP A 180 5.29 -20.87 -10.03
N TYR A 181 6.25 -20.38 -9.25
CA TYR A 181 6.64 -21.00 -7.99
C TYR A 181 5.47 -20.99 -6.98
N LEU A 182 4.86 -19.81 -6.73
CA LEU A 182 3.79 -19.67 -5.75
C LEU A 182 2.57 -20.51 -6.13
N GLU A 183 2.11 -20.44 -7.38
CA GLU A 183 0.94 -21.19 -7.85
C GLU A 183 1.17 -22.71 -7.87
N SER A 184 2.41 -23.16 -7.98
CA SER A 184 2.73 -24.59 -7.85
C SER A 184 2.66 -25.10 -6.41
N ASN A 185 2.71 -24.21 -5.42
CA ASN A 185 2.73 -24.54 -4.00
C ASN A 185 1.42 -24.22 -3.26
N GLY A 186 0.47 -23.53 -3.90
CA GLY A 186 -0.81 -23.20 -3.28
C GLY A 186 -1.66 -22.27 -4.11
N SER A 187 -2.74 -21.80 -3.52
CA SER A 187 -3.58 -20.74 -4.10
C SER A 187 -3.57 -19.58 -3.11
N PHE A 188 -3.04 -18.45 -3.55
CA PHE A 188 -2.84 -17.26 -2.72
C PHE A 188 -3.55 -16.06 -3.33
N GLU A 189 -3.80 -15.06 -2.51
CA GLU A 189 -4.14 -13.71 -2.95
C GLU A 189 -2.86 -12.89 -3.10
N TYR A 190 -2.91 -11.87 -3.94
CA TYR A 190 -1.72 -11.07 -4.26
C TYR A 190 -2.00 -9.57 -4.20
N ILE A 191 -1.01 -8.84 -3.70
CA ILE A 191 -0.91 -7.40 -3.81
C ILE A 191 0.35 -7.10 -4.61
N ILE A 192 0.19 -6.50 -5.79
CA ILE A 192 1.32 -6.26 -6.70
C ILE A 192 1.40 -4.76 -7.01
N GLU A 193 2.50 -4.11 -6.62
CA GLU A 193 2.67 -2.68 -6.85
C GLU A 193 3.54 -2.39 -8.08
N ILE A 194 3.03 -1.61 -9.04
CA ILE A 194 3.81 -1.08 -10.17
C ILE A 194 4.53 0.19 -9.72
N LYS A 195 5.87 0.13 -9.62
CA LYS A 195 6.74 1.24 -9.19
C LYS A 195 7.08 2.19 -10.33
N ASN A 196 7.17 1.72 -11.56
CA ASN A 196 7.47 2.56 -12.71
C ASN A 196 6.38 3.60 -12.98
N SER A 197 6.77 4.73 -13.56
CA SER A 197 5.88 5.84 -13.94
C SER A 197 5.94 6.12 -15.45
N GLY A 198 4.98 6.92 -15.96
CA GLY A 198 4.92 7.30 -17.37
C GLY A 198 4.84 6.07 -18.28
N GLU A 199 5.49 6.14 -19.43
CA GLU A 199 5.47 5.07 -20.45
C GLU A 199 5.98 3.72 -19.95
N LEU A 200 6.99 3.72 -19.07
CA LEU A 200 7.46 2.48 -18.44
C LEU A 200 6.42 1.87 -17.50
N GLY A 201 5.68 2.70 -16.75
CA GLY A 201 4.60 2.24 -15.90
C GLY A 201 3.40 1.71 -16.69
N GLU A 202 3.06 2.34 -17.80
CA GLU A 202 2.01 1.85 -18.71
C GLU A 202 2.42 0.50 -19.34
N LYS A 203 3.68 0.37 -19.76
CA LYS A 203 4.23 -0.87 -20.30
C LYS A 203 4.28 -1.98 -19.25
N ALA A 204 4.65 -1.64 -18.01
CA ALA A 204 4.61 -2.60 -16.89
C ALA A 204 3.17 -3.08 -16.62
N ALA A 205 2.18 -2.17 -16.68
CA ALA A 205 0.77 -2.52 -16.54
C ALA A 205 0.28 -3.44 -17.66
N ASP A 206 0.70 -3.19 -18.91
CA ASP A 206 0.37 -4.04 -20.06
C ASP A 206 0.87 -5.47 -19.84
N LYS A 207 2.15 -5.62 -19.49
CA LYS A 207 2.76 -6.93 -19.26
C LYS A 207 2.16 -7.65 -18.05
N LEU A 208 1.92 -6.93 -16.95
CA LEU A 208 1.28 -7.50 -15.77
C LEU A 208 -0.11 -8.03 -16.12
N TYR A 209 -0.93 -7.23 -16.82
CA TYR A 209 -2.26 -7.66 -17.24
C TYR A 209 -2.22 -8.92 -18.12
N GLU A 210 -1.33 -8.96 -19.11
CA GLU A 210 -1.15 -10.12 -20.00
C GLU A 210 -0.74 -11.37 -19.20
N THR A 211 0.21 -11.24 -18.28
CA THR A 211 0.67 -12.34 -17.42
C THR A 211 -0.48 -12.85 -16.55
N LEU A 212 -1.17 -11.96 -15.82
CA LEU A 212 -2.27 -12.35 -14.93
C LEU A 212 -3.43 -12.99 -15.69
N LYS A 213 -3.77 -12.45 -16.86
CA LYS A 213 -4.84 -12.99 -17.72
C LYS A 213 -4.49 -14.37 -18.25
N SER A 214 -3.24 -14.60 -18.69
CA SER A 214 -2.77 -15.89 -19.20
C SER A 214 -2.81 -17.00 -18.14
N LYS A 215 -2.67 -16.60 -16.85
CA LYS A 215 -2.65 -17.50 -15.68
C LYS A 215 -4.02 -17.60 -14.98
N ASP A 216 -5.07 -16.92 -15.49
CA ASP A 216 -6.40 -16.84 -14.87
C ASP A 216 -6.37 -16.28 -13.41
N MET A 217 -5.53 -15.26 -13.19
CA MET A 217 -5.27 -14.70 -11.86
C MET A 217 -5.88 -13.31 -11.65
N LEU A 218 -6.56 -12.70 -12.63
CA LEU A 218 -7.08 -11.32 -12.53
C LEU A 218 -7.97 -11.10 -11.30
N CYS A 219 -8.73 -12.09 -10.88
CA CYS A 219 -9.61 -11.98 -9.72
C CYS A 219 -8.88 -12.08 -8.36
N ARG A 220 -7.66 -12.62 -8.32
CA ARG A 220 -6.88 -12.85 -7.09
C ARG A 220 -5.76 -11.81 -6.85
N VAL A 221 -5.70 -10.77 -7.67
CA VAL A 221 -4.65 -9.76 -7.59
C VAL A 221 -5.26 -8.37 -7.42
N VAL A 222 -4.81 -7.63 -6.41
CA VAL A 222 -5.06 -6.19 -6.29
C VAL A 222 -3.80 -5.44 -6.73
N VAL A 223 -3.89 -4.71 -7.83
CA VAL A 223 -2.75 -3.94 -8.36
C VAL A 223 -2.68 -2.56 -7.72
N GLY A 224 -1.54 -2.25 -7.11
CA GLY A 224 -1.24 -0.93 -6.54
C GLY A 224 -0.34 -0.09 -7.45
N THR A 225 -0.46 1.22 -7.38
CA THR A 225 0.53 2.17 -7.89
C THR A 225 0.32 3.56 -7.30
N PHE A 226 1.40 4.26 -6.99
CA PHE A 226 1.35 5.68 -6.61
C PHE A 226 1.31 6.64 -7.79
N ASN A 227 1.37 6.12 -9.03
CA ASN A 227 1.40 6.91 -10.25
C ASN A 227 0.01 7.13 -10.83
N ALA A 228 -0.54 8.33 -10.65
CA ALA A 228 -1.89 8.66 -11.12
C ALA A 228 -2.11 8.45 -12.64
N ASN A 229 -1.06 8.63 -13.46
CA ASN A 229 -1.17 8.37 -14.90
C ASN A 229 -1.30 6.88 -15.19
N VAL A 230 -0.54 6.03 -14.47
CA VAL A 230 -0.64 4.57 -14.59
C VAL A 230 -2.01 4.09 -14.10
N THR A 231 -2.50 4.64 -12.96
CA THR A 231 -3.87 4.36 -12.48
C THR A 231 -4.92 4.66 -13.55
N LYS A 232 -4.84 5.86 -14.15
CA LYS A 232 -5.76 6.26 -15.21
C LYS A 232 -5.67 5.34 -16.43
N TYR A 233 -4.46 4.98 -16.84
CA TYR A 233 -4.21 4.07 -17.96
C TYR A 233 -4.85 2.70 -17.71
N MET A 234 -4.66 2.12 -16.51
CA MET A 234 -5.31 0.86 -16.14
C MET A 234 -6.83 0.96 -16.17
N ASP A 235 -7.42 2.04 -15.63
CA ASP A 235 -8.88 2.27 -15.66
C ASP A 235 -9.47 2.32 -17.07
N GLU A 236 -8.70 2.86 -18.03
CA GLU A 236 -9.16 3.03 -19.41
C GLU A 236 -8.95 1.75 -20.24
N LYS A 237 -7.88 1.02 -20.01
CA LYS A 237 -7.46 -0.11 -20.86
C LYS A 237 -7.84 -1.46 -20.27
N TYR A 238 -7.84 -1.60 -18.95
CA TYR A 238 -8.03 -2.86 -18.21
C TYR A 238 -9.07 -2.73 -17.09
N PRO A 239 -10.34 -2.42 -17.43
CA PRO A 239 -11.39 -2.18 -16.42
C PRO A 239 -11.78 -3.42 -15.61
N ASP A 240 -11.33 -4.60 -16.01
CA ASP A 240 -11.49 -5.89 -15.33
C ASP A 240 -10.31 -6.23 -14.39
N MET A 241 -9.27 -5.38 -14.33
CA MET A 241 -8.17 -5.54 -13.39
C MET A 241 -8.51 -4.87 -12.06
N HIS A 242 -8.53 -5.64 -10.98
CA HIS A 242 -8.73 -5.10 -9.64
C HIS A 242 -7.54 -4.22 -9.24
N ARG A 243 -7.82 -3.03 -8.71
CA ARG A 243 -6.79 -2.11 -8.24
C ARG A 243 -7.10 -1.45 -6.92
N SER A 244 -6.08 -0.95 -6.27
CA SER A 244 -6.21 -0.11 -5.09
C SER A 244 -6.55 1.34 -5.44
N ALA A 245 -7.05 2.08 -4.45
CA ALA A 245 -7.32 3.51 -4.56
C ALA A 245 -6.02 4.32 -4.67
N SER A 246 -5.97 5.29 -5.58
CA SER A 246 -4.93 6.31 -5.61
C SER A 246 -5.03 7.25 -4.40
N ILE A 247 -3.96 8.01 -4.10
CA ILE A 247 -3.93 8.95 -2.95
C ILE A 247 -5.11 9.92 -2.96
N LEU A 248 -5.47 10.47 -4.12
CA LEU A 248 -6.59 11.42 -4.23
C LEU A 248 -7.95 10.73 -4.06
N GLU A 249 -8.07 9.49 -4.51
CA GLU A 249 -9.27 8.68 -4.28
C GLU A 249 -9.44 8.34 -2.81
N VAL A 250 -8.35 7.94 -2.11
CA VAL A 250 -8.35 7.73 -0.65
C VAL A 250 -8.81 8.98 0.08
N ALA A 251 -8.26 10.16 -0.25
CA ALA A 251 -8.66 11.41 0.38
C ALA A 251 -10.13 11.71 0.15
N GLY A 252 -10.62 11.60 -1.08
CA GLY A 252 -12.04 11.81 -1.41
C GLY A 252 -12.97 10.81 -0.73
N PHE A 253 -12.55 9.54 -0.66
CA PHE A 253 -13.28 8.47 0.03
C PHE A 253 -13.37 8.75 1.53
N TYR A 254 -12.25 9.09 2.17
CA TYR A 254 -12.21 9.45 3.57
C TYR A 254 -13.16 10.62 3.90
N PHE A 255 -13.12 11.71 3.11
CA PHE A 255 -14.05 12.82 3.31
C PHE A 255 -15.52 12.43 3.17
N ASN A 256 -15.85 11.56 2.20
CA ASN A 256 -17.21 11.03 2.06
C ASN A 256 -17.61 10.20 3.30
N SER A 257 -16.70 9.38 3.82
CA SER A 257 -16.94 8.59 5.03
C SER A 257 -17.21 9.47 6.26
N LEU A 258 -16.47 10.59 6.42
CA LEU A 258 -16.68 11.56 7.48
C LEU A 258 -18.05 12.23 7.42
N LEU A 259 -18.53 12.51 6.22
CA LEU A 259 -19.79 13.20 5.98
C LEU A 259 -20.98 12.25 5.89
N GLY A 260 -20.75 10.93 5.97
CA GLY A 260 -21.78 9.92 5.78
C GLY A 260 -22.44 9.99 4.40
N ARG A 261 -21.69 10.41 3.36
CA ARG A 261 -22.21 10.56 2.00
C ARG A 261 -22.16 9.25 1.28
N ASP A 262 -23.30 8.62 1.09
CA ASP A 262 -23.39 7.44 0.25
C ASP A 262 -23.22 7.82 -1.22
N LYS A 263 -22.52 6.97 -1.93
CA LYS A 263 -22.38 7.01 -3.38
C LYS A 263 -23.20 5.87 -3.99
N ASN A 264 -23.61 6.06 -5.24
CA ASN A 264 -24.27 4.99 -5.97
C ASN A 264 -23.32 3.80 -6.14
N GLU A 265 -23.86 2.61 -6.25
CA GLU A 265 -23.14 1.41 -6.60
C GLU A 265 -22.29 1.63 -7.85
N GLY A 266 -21.05 1.13 -7.86
CA GLY A 266 -20.09 1.33 -8.95
C GLY A 266 -19.50 2.75 -9.09
N ALA A 267 -19.73 3.64 -8.10
CA ALA A 267 -19.16 4.98 -8.13
C ALA A 267 -17.63 5.03 -7.91
N TYR A 268 -17.09 3.98 -7.31
CA TYR A 268 -15.65 3.80 -7.09
C TYR A 268 -15.10 2.77 -8.08
N LYS A 269 -13.95 3.06 -8.67
CA LYS A 269 -13.29 2.19 -9.65
C LYS A 269 -12.24 1.26 -9.03
N PHE A 270 -11.96 1.44 -7.74
CA PHE A 270 -11.01 0.63 -6.99
C PHE A 270 -11.76 -0.39 -6.12
N SER A 271 -11.15 -1.54 -5.93
CA SER A 271 -11.67 -2.64 -5.10
C SER A 271 -11.09 -2.67 -3.69
N ALA A 272 -9.99 -1.94 -3.44
CA ALA A 272 -9.33 -1.92 -2.14
C ALA A 272 -8.78 -0.53 -1.79
N LEU A 273 -8.76 -0.24 -0.49
CA LEU A 273 -7.94 0.81 0.12
C LEU A 273 -6.66 0.16 0.64
N GLN A 274 -5.51 0.51 0.07
CA GLN A 274 -4.20 0.14 0.61
C GLN A 274 -3.61 1.37 1.29
N ILE A 275 -3.72 1.44 2.61
CA ILE A 275 -3.52 2.67 3.37
C ILE A 275 -2.68 2.46 4.63
N PRO A 276 -1.93 3.49 5.09
CA PRO A 276 -1.34 3.48 6.44
C PRO A 276 -2.42 3.67 7.50
N MET A 277 -2.12 3.38 8.76
CA MET A 277 -3.04 3.62 9.88
C MET A 277 -3.41 5.10 10.05
N GLY A 278 -2.59 5.99 9.56
CA GLY A 278 -2.85 7.44 9.63
C GLY A 278 -1.90 8.25 8.77
N ALA A 279 -2.27 9.51 8.55
CA ALA A 279 -1.46 10.48 7.82
C ALA A 279 -1.55 11.86 8.50
N ALA A 280 -0.44 12.36 9.01
CA ALA A 280 -0.37 13.60 9.79
C ALA A 280 -1.33 13.57 11.00
N ILE A 281 -2.44 14.33 10.93
CA ILE A 281 -3.47 14.41 11.99
C ILE A 281 -4.70 13.54 11.69
N ILE A 282 -4.67 12.80 10.58
CA ILE A 282 -5.79 11.97 10.13
C ILE A 282 -5.57 10.55 10.65
N ASP A 283 -6.55 10.03 11.38
CA ASP A 283 -6.63 8.64 11.79
C ASP A 283 -7.46 7.87 10.75
N LEU A 284 -6.82 6.91 10.08
CA LEU A 284 -7.44 6.04 9.09
C LEU A 284 -7.77 4.65 9.68
N ALA A 285 -7.22 4.32 10.86
CA ALA A 285 -7.46 3.04 11.54
C ALA A 285 -8.73 3.09 12.39
N THR A 286 -9.88 3.23 11.74
CA THR A 286 -11.17 3.37 12.43
C THR A 286 -12.23 2.42 11.87
N ALA A 287 -13.03 1.80 12.76
CA ALA A 287 -14.16 0.96 12.36
C ALA A 287 -15.16 1.73 11.46
N ARG A 288 -15.25 3.05 11.60
CA ARG A 288 -16.07 3.87 10.70
C ARG A 288 -15.59 3.82 9.26
N LEU A 289 -14.28 3.95 9.02
CA LEU A 289 -13.73 3.90 7.67
C LEU A 289 -13.91 2.50 7.07
N VAL A 290 -13.61 1.45 7.84
CA VAL A 290 -13.82 0.06 7.44
C VAL A 290 -15.29 -0.20 7.09
N ASN A 291 -16.23 0.15 7.99
CA ASN A 291 -17.67 0.03 7.75
C ASN A 291 -18.13 0.79 6.49
N TYR A 292 -17.56 1.99 6.27
CA TYR A 292 -17.89 2.75 5.08
C TYR A 292 -17.35 2.08 3.81
N ALA A 293 -16.15 1.49 3.87
CA ALA A 293 -15.54 0.76 2.77
C ALA A 293 -16.35 -0.50 2.42
N HIS A 294 -16.64 -1.35 3.40
CA HIS A 294 -17.40 -2.59 3.19
C HIS A 294 -18.81 -2.32 2.65
N ARG A 295 -19.50 -1.26 3.12
CA ARG A 295 -20.78 -0.84 2.57
C ARG A 295 -20.74 -0.48 1.08
N HIS A 296 -19.55 -0.10 0.58
CA HIS A 296 -19.32 0.22 -0.83
C HIS A 296 -18.57 -0.89 -1.58
N ASP A 297 -18.50 -2.10 -1.02
CA ASP A 297 -17.84 -3.27 -1.60
C ASP A 297 -16.33 -3.06 -1.83
N ILE A 298 -15.65 -2.38 -0.89
CA ILE A 298 -14.22 -2.02 -0.95
C ILE A 298 -13.51 -2.62 0.25
N ALA A 299 -12.46 -3.42 0.00
CA ALA A 299 -11.60 -3.99 1.04
C ALA A 299 -10.66 -2.94 1.66
N VAL A 300 -10.27 -3.14 2.92
CA VAL A 300 -9.31 -2.26 3.62
C VAL A 300 -8.09 -3.05 4.06
N GLN A 301 -6.95 -2.73 3.45
CA GLN A 301 -5.67 -3.40 3.62
C GLN A 301 -4.64 -2.40 4.16
N TYR A 302 -4.06 -2.68 5.33
CA TYR A 302 -3.15 -1.74 6.00
C TYR A 302 -1.69 -2.11 5.83
N TRP A 303 -0.84 -1.10 5.56
CA TRP A 303 0.62 -1.23 5.41
C TRP A 303 1.37 -0.09 6.12
N THR A 304 2.61 -0.22 6.53
CA THR A 304 3.28 -1.46 6.88
C THR A 304 3.18 -1.61 8.38
N ILE A 305 2.63 -2.71 8.86
CA ILE A 305 2.25 -2.89 10.26
C ILE A 305 3.16 -3.93 10.89
N ASN A 306 4.03 -3.46 11.80
CA ASN A 306 5.01 -4.29 12.49
C ASN A 306 4.86 -4.27 14.03
N ASN A 307 3.84 -3.59 14.54
CA ASN A 307 3.55 -3.50 15.97
C ASN A 307 2.36 -4.39 16.34
N VAL A 308 2.50 -5.18 17.40
CA VAL A 308 1.50 -6.15 17.85
C VAL A 308 0.19 -5.47 18.28
N ASP A 309 0.28 -4.34 18.99
CA ASP A 309 -0.92 -3.61 19.45
C ASP A 309 -1.69 -3.03 18.26
N ASP A 310 -0.97 -2.57 17.23
CA ASP A 310 -1.57 -2.06 15.99
C ASP A 310 -2.22 -3.20 15.19
N MET A 311 -1.61 -4.38 15.12
CA MET A 311 -2.20 -5.58 14.48
C MET A 311 -3.51 -5.96 15.16
N GLN A 312 -3.53 -5.99 16.50
CA GLN A 312 -4.74 -6.30 17.27
C GLN A 312 -5.82 -5.24 17.06
N LEU A 313 -5.46 -3.96 17.09
CA LEU A 313 -6.41 -2.87 16.83
C LEU A 313 -7.05 -3.01 15.44
N LEU A 314 -6.25 -3.29 14.41
CA LEU A 314 -6.74 -3.44 13.04
C LEU A 314 -7.66 -4.65 12.89
N LYS A 315 -7.35 -5.79 13.53
CA LYS A 315 -8.25 -6.95 13.62
C LYS A 315 -9.58 -6.57 14.27
N ASP A 316 -9.54 -5.84 15.40
CA ASP A 316 -10.74 -5.46 16.17
C ASP A 316 -11.67 -4.51 15.42
N ILE A 317 -11.13 -3.67 14.53
CA ILE A 317 -11.92 -2.77 13.69
C ILE A 317 -12.38 -3.39 12.37
N GLY A 318 -12.00 -4.65 12.08
CA GLY A 318 -12.43 -5.41 10.92
C GLY A 318 -11.61 -5.13 9.65
N ALA A 319 -10.31 -4.85 9.78
CA ALA A 319 -9.42 -4.77 8.63
C ALA A 319 -9.34 -6.11 7.89
N ASP A 320 -9.34 -6.08 6.56
CA ASP A 320 -9.34 -7.29 5.74
C ASP A 320 -7.97 -7.93 5.64
N CYS A 321 -6.91 -7.11 5.58
CA CYS A 321 -5.55 -7.58 5.42
C CYS A 321 -4.55 -6.65 6.12
N ILE A 322 -3.51 -7.24 6.69
CA ILE A 322 -2.36 -6.55 7.28
C ILE A 322 -1.11 -6.95 6.53
N MET A 323 -0.45 -5.97 5.88
CA MET A 323 0.86 -6.13 5.25
C MET A 323 1.96 -5.88 6.29
N SER A 324 2.72 -6.92 6.61
CA SER A 324 3.76 -6.87 7.64
C SER A 324 5.10 -7.37 7.12
N ASP A 325 6.20 -6.71 7.55
CA ASP A 325 7.56 -7.19 7.32
C ASP A 325 7.88 -8.43 8.17
N ILE A 326 7.08 -8.69 9.20
CA ILE A 326 7.22 -9.80 10.16
C ILE A 326 5.97 -10.68 10.16
N PRO A 327 5.70 -11.40 9.03
CA PRO A 327 4.48 -12.19 8.86
C PRO A 327 4.34 -13.32 9.89
N ASP A 328 5.45 -13.82 10.46
CA ASP A 328 5.46 -14.76 11.57
C ASP A 328 4.74 -14.17 12.80
N THR A 329 5.12 -12.97 13.20
CA THR A 329 4.50 -12.26 14.32
C THR A 329 3.05 -11.87 14.00
N ALA A 330 2.77 -11.42 12.78
CA ALA A 330 1.42 -11.09 12.35
C ALA A 330 0.49 -12.32 12.41
N TYR A 331 0.98 -13.48 12.00
CA TYR A 331 0.24 -14.74 12.08
C TYR A 331 -0.10 -15.11 13.53
N ASP A 332 0.88 -15.03 14.44
CA ASP A 332 0.65 -15.31 15.85
C ASP A 332 -0.42 -14.41 16.48
N VAL A 333 -0.45 -13.13 16.10
CA VAL A 333 -1.46 -12.18 16.62
C VAL A 333 -2.83 -12.40 16.01
N LEU A 334 -2.90 -12.66 14.71
CA LEU A 334 -4.17 -12.69 13.98
C LEU A 334 -4.88 -14.03 14.07
N TYR A 335 -4.14 -15.12 14.30
CA TYR A 335 -4.69 -16.48 14.34
C TYR A 335 -4.58 -17.16 15.73
N ALA A 336 -4.16 -16.39 16.76
CA ALA A 336 -4.09 -16.87 18.15
C ALA A 336 -5.48 -17.14 18.77
#